data_c01885796ecfc83b1e6f4740b9f34de6
#
_entry.id   c01885796ecfc83b1e6f4740b9f34de6
#
_cell.length_a   1.000
_cell.length_b   1.000
_cell.length_c   1.000
_cell.angle_alpha   90.00
_cell.angle_beta   90.00
_cell.angle_gamma   90.00
#
_symmetry.space_group_name_H-M   'P 1'
#
loop_
_entity.id
_entity.type
_entity.pdbx_description
1 polymer ?
#
loop_
_entity_poly.entity_id
_entity_poly.type
_entity_poly.pdbx_seq_one_letter_code
_entity_poly.pdbx_strand_id
1 'polypeptide(L)'
;MENFAKKYNATVSFLKDNKDVSNRVSALSNSFNDAGYFAGSLSKVGVTVKSTGELSVDTDRLTKAMKYDPKSVENILGKDGFAGRTEKKVENAQRQSDKMFPSVSSMMGSSVSDAQRMYSANTVNRSMAYESLGSLLNMYF
;
A
#
# COMPACT_ATOMS: atom_id res chain seq x y z
N MET A 1 -7.32 -8.55 -11.02
CA MET A 1 -5.95 -8.59 -10.43
C MET A 1 -5.02 -7.49 -10.95
N GLU A 2 -4.98 -7.20 -12.23
CA GLU A 2 -4.10 -6.12 -12.76
C GLU A 2 -4.38 -4.75 -12.11
N ASN A 3 -5.65 -4.38 -11.97
CA ASN A 3 -6.04 -3.13 -11.32
C ASN A 3 -5.61 -3.10 -9.84
N PHE A 4 -5.74 -4.22 -9.13
CA PHE A 4 -5.22 -4.36 -7.77
C PHE A 4 -3.70 -4.17 -7.74
N ALA A 5 -2.96 -4.87 -8.59
CA ALA A 5 -1.49 -4.76 -8.64
C ALA A 5 -1.05 -3.33 -8.95
N LYS A 6 -1.72 -2.65 -9.89
CA LYS A 6 -1.43 -1.24 -10.23
C LYS A 6 -1.59 -0.32 -9.02
N LYS A 7 -2.71 -0.45 -8.29
CA LYS A 7 -2.99 0.37 -7.11
C LYS A 7 -2.07 0.02 -5.94
N TYR A 8 -1.80 -1.26 -5.72
CA TYR A 8 -0.83 -1.73 -4.74
C TYR A 8 0.55 -1.14 -5.01
N ASN A 9 1.04 -1.21 -6.25
CA ASN A 9 2.33 -0.66 -6.64
C ASN A 9 2.41 0.86 -6.42
N ALA A 10 1.36 1.59 -6.77
CA ALA A 10 1.28 3.03 -6.51
C ALA A 10 1.39 3.34 -5.01
N THR A 11 0.72 2.54 -4.17
CA THR A 11 0.82 2.68 -2.71
C THR A 11 2.21 2.37 -2.19
N VAL A 12 2.84 1.29 -2.66
CA VAL A 12 4.20 0.92 -2.27
C VAL A 12 5.19 2.02 -2.65
N SER A 13 5.11 2.55 -3.88
CA SER A 13 5.95 3.66 -4.33
C SER A 13 5.74 4.89 -3.45
N PHE A 14 4.50 5.32 -3.27
CA PHE A 14 4.15 6.46 -2.43
C PHE A 14 4.72 6.34 -1.01
N LEU A 15 4.54 5.17 -0.37
CA LEU A 15 5.02 4.95 1.00
C LEU A 15 6.55 4.99 1.08
N LYS A 16 7.25 4.51 0.07
CA LYS A 16 8.72 4.58 0.00
C LYS A 16 9.22 6.01 -0.14
N ASP A 17 8.58 6.78 -1.03
CA ASP A 17 8.96 8.17 -1.30
C ASP A 17 8.69 9.07 -0.09
N ASN A 18 7.77 8.67 0.80
CA ASN A 18 7.34 9.44 1.97
C ASN A 18 7.71 8.79 3.32
N LYS A 19 8.56 7.77 3.34
CA LYS A 19 8.91 7.03 4.57
C LYS A 19 9.48 7.90 5.70
N ASP A 20 10.11 9.03 5.35
CA ASP A 20 10.77 9.93 6.29
C ASP A 20 9.82 11.01 6.87
N VAL A 21 8.57 11.06 6.40
CA VAL A 21 7.55 12.02 6.88
C VAL A 21 7.17 11.77 8.34
N SER A 22 7.07 10.50 8.74
CA SER A 22 6.83 10.12 10.12
C SER A 22 7.21 8.66 10.36
N ASN A 23 7.49 8.32 11.64
CA ASN A 23 7.74 6.93 12.04
C ASN A 23 6.58 6.00 11.69
N ARG A 24 5.35 6.50 11.61
CA ARG A 24 4.16 5.72 11.25
C ARG A 24 4.11 5.43 9.77
N VAL A 25 4.46 6.39 8.93
CA VAL A 25 4.58 6.17 7.46
C VAL A 25 5.73 5.19 7.20
N SER A 26 6.85 5.34 7.89
CA SER A 26 7.96 4.39 7.81
C SER A 26 7.52 2.97 8.21
N ALA A 27 6.82 2.82 9.33
CA ALA A 27 6.30 1.53 9.79
C ALA A 27 5.30 0.91 8.80
N LEU A 28 4.41 1.74 8.22
CA LEU A 28 3.48 1.29 7.19
C LEU A 28 4.24 0.84 5.93
N SER A 29 5.21 1.63 5.46
CA SER A 29 6.07 1.26 4.33
C SER A 29 6.75 -0.09 4.55
N ASN A 30 7.31 -0.30 5.73
CA ASN A 30 7.94 -1.56 6.11
C ASN A 30 6.93 -2.72 6.15
N SER A 31 5.69 -2.48 6.55
CA SER A 31 4.65 -3.52 6.55
C SER A 31 4.29 -4.02 5.16
N PHE A 32 4.46 -3.20 4.11
CA PHE A 32 4.25 -3.61 2.71
C PHE A 32 5.44 -4.41 2.14
N ASN A 33 6.60 -4.39 2.78
CA ASN A 33 7.74 -5.23 2.38
C ASN A 33 7.51 -6.72 2.66
N ASP A 34 6.49 -7.09 3.44
CA ASP A 34 6.14 -8.49 3.71
C ASP A 34 5.62 -9.25 2.48
N ALA A 35 5.28 -8.55 1.38
CA ALA A 35 4.94 -9.21 0.12
C ALA A 35 5.99 -10.26 -0.30
N GLY A 36 7.26 -10.03 0.05
CA GLY A 36 8.34 -10.98 -0.18
C GLY A 36 8.11 -12.35 0.47
N TYR A 37 7.50 -12.40 1.65
CA TYR A 37 7.16 -13.66 2.33
C TYR A 37 6.12 -14.48 1.57
N PHE A 38 5.28 -13.81 0.78
CA PHE A 38 4.24 -14.45 -0.03
C PHE A 38 4.70 -14.73 -1.46
N ALA A 39 5.91 -14.33 -1.85
CA ALA A 39 6.40 -14.40 -3.23
C ALA A 39 6.28 -15.81 -3.81
N GLY A 40 6.63 -16.85 -3.04
CA GLY A 40 6.51 -18.23 -3.46
C GLY A 40 5.07 -18.69 -3.70
N SER A 41 4.13 -18.27 -2.85
CA SER A 41 2.71 -18.59 -3.02
C SER A 41 2.10 -17.78 -4.16
N LEU A 42 2.40 -16.50 -4.23
CA LEU A 42 1.93 -15.60 -5.27
C LEU A 42 2.40 -16.04 -6.67
N SER A 43 3.65 -16.51 -6.79
CA SER A 43 4.18 -16.99 -8.07
C SER A 43 3.44 -18.20 -8.63
N LYS A 44 2.87 -19.07 -7.76
CA LYS A 44 2.07 -20.23 -8.18
C LYS A 44 0.82 -19.82 -8.94
N VAL A 45 0.26 -18.66 -8.61
CA VAL A 45 -0.97 -18.13 -9.22
C VAL A 45 -0.68 -17.02 -10.24
N GLY A 46 0.57 -16.89 -10.70
CA GLY A 46 0.93 -15.93 -11.75
C GLY A 46 1.15 -14.50 -11.25
N VAL A 47 1.40 -14.30 -9.95
CA VAL A 47 1.75 -12.99 -9.39
C VAL A 47 3.19 -13.04 -8.90
N THR A 48 4.04 -12.17 -9.43
CA THR A 48 5.46 -12.08 -9.07
C THR A 48 5.70 -10.83 -8.22
N VAL A 49 6.43 -10.99 -7.13
CA VAL A 49 6.89 -9.87 -6.30
C VAL A 49 8.29 -9.47 -6.76
N LYS A 50 8.46 -8.21 -7.18
CA LYS A 50 9.75 -7.66 -7.58
C LYS A 50 10.61 -7.34 -6.34
N SER A 51 11.91 -7.17 -6.53
CA SER A 51 12.84 -6.71 -5.47
C SER A 51 12.45 -5.35 -4.87
N THR A 52 11.70 -4.55 -5.63
CA THR A 52 11.12 -3.29 -5.17
C THR A 52 9.90 -3.47 -4.23
N GLY A 53 9.39 -4.70 -4.07
CA GLY A 53 8.14 -4.99 -3.37
C GLY A 53 6.89 -4.81 -4.23
N GLU A 54 7.04 -4.35 -5.47
CA GLU A 54 5.95 -4.22 -6.43
C GLU A 54 5.49 -5.58 -6.95
N LEU A 55 4.23 -5.63 -7.38
CA LEU A 55 3.63 -6.82 -7.99
C LEU A 55 3.63 -6.73 -9.52
N SER A 56 3.88 -7.86 -10.16
CA SER A 56 3.66 -8.06 -11.59
C SER A 56 2.70 -9.23 -11.78
N VAL A 57 1.70 -9.09 -12.64
CA VAL A 57 0.67 -10.11 -12.89
C VAL A 57 0.87 -10.69 -14.28
N ASP A 58 1.01 -12.00 -14.34
CA ASP A 58 0.93 -12.79 -15.56
C ASP A 58 -0.52 -13.27 -15.71
N THR A 59 -1.27 -12.61 -16.58
CA THR A 59 -2.71 -12.83 -16.77
C THR A 59 -3.00 -14.23 -17.30
N ASP A 60 -2.13 -14.78 -18.14
CA ASP A 60 -2.31 -16.13 -18.70
C ASP A 60 -2.10 -17.20 -17.65
N ARG A 61 -1.07 -17.05 -16.82
CA ARG A 61 -0.83 -17.98 -15.68
C ARG A 61 -1.94 -17.87 -14.65
N LEU A 62 -2.37 -16.66 -14.32
CA LEU A 62 -3.48 -16.45 -13.39
C LEU A 62 -4.77 -17.08 -13.90
N THR A 63 -5.11 -16.88 -15.18
CA THR A 63 -6.31 -17.47 -15.80
C THR A 63 -6.25 -18.99 -15.78
N LYS A 64 -5.09 -19.58 -16.08
CA LYS A 64 -4.88 -21.02 -15.96
C LYS A 64 -5.05 -21.49 -14.52
N ALA A 65 -4.44 -20.82 -13.55
CA ALA A 65 -4.58 -21.16 -12.14
C ALA A 65 -6.05 -21.10 -11.69
N MET A 66 -6.80 -20.08 -12.06
CA MET A 66 -8.23 -19.95 -11.77
C MET A 66 -9.07 -21.09 -12.39
N LYS A 67 -8.68 -21.56 -13.57
CA LYS A 67 -9.40 -22.65 -14.26
C LYS A 67 -9.12 -24.02 -13.61
N TYR A 68 -7.88 -24.29 -13.20
CA TYR A 68 -7.47 -25.61 -12.74
C TYR A 68 -7.54 -25.77 -11.22
N ASP A 69 -7.29 -24.71 -10.45
CA ASP A 69 -7.32 -24.74 -8.98
C ASP A 69 -7.83 -23.38 -8.41
N PRO A 70 -9.12 -23.10 -8.56
CA PRO A 70 -9.71 -21.86 -8.09
C PRO A 70 -9.61 -21.69 -6.56
N LYS A 71 -9.63 -22.81 -5.80
CA LYS A 71 -9.49 -22.78 -4.33
C LYS A 71 -8.12 -22.28 -3.90
N SER A 72 -7.05 -22.74 -4.55
CA SER A 72 -5.71 -22.22 -4.28
C SER A 72 -5.60 -20.74 -4.62
N VAL A 73 -6.20 -20.29 -5.72
CA VAL A 73 -6.21 -18.88 -6.08
C VAL A 73 -6.95 -18.06 -5.02
N GLU A 74 -8.11 -18.51 -4.56
CA GLU A 74 -8.87 -17.86 -3.50
C GLU A 74 -8.10 -17.82 -2.17
N ASN A 75 -7.47 -18.90 -1.77
CA ASN A 75 -6.67 -18.96 -0.55
C ASN A 75 -5.45 -18.02 -0.60
N ILE A 76 -4.81 -17.89 -1.76
CA ILE A 76 -3.60 -17.08 -1.91
C ILE A 76 -3.95 -15.60 -2.10
N LEU A 77 -4.93 -15.30 -2.95
CA LEU A 77 -5.26 -13.93 -3.35
C LEU A 77 -6.51 -13.36 -2.69
N GLY A 78 -7.38 -14.20 -2.12
CA GLY A 78 -8.68 -13.80 -1.61
C GLY A 78 -8.66 -13.03 -0.29
N LYS A 79 -9.84 -12.96 0.34
CA LYS A 79 -10.09 -12.20 1.58
C LYS A 79 -9.21 -12.63 2.76
N ASP A 80 -8.92 -13.92 2.88
CA ASP A 80 -8.03 -14.47 3.91
C ASP A 80 -6.57 -14.58 3.43
N GLY A 81 -6.33 -14.33 2.15
CA GLY A 81 -5.04 -14.33 1.49
C GLY A 81 -4.38 -12.96 1.44
N PHE A 82 -3.64 -12.73 0.37
CA PHE A 82 -2.83 -11.52 0.20
C PHE A 82 -3.68 -10.24 0.09
N ALA A 83 -4.80 -10.29 -0.65
CA ALA A 83 -5.64 -9.10 -0.81
C ALA A 83 -6.27 -8.66 0.53
N GLY A 84 -6.87 -9.58 1.29
CA GLY A 84 -7.48 -9.22 2.57
C GLY A 84 -6.46 -8.76 3.62
N ARG A 85 -5.23 -9.26 3.59
CA ARG A 85 -4.15 -8.73 4.45
C ARG A 85 -3.75 -7.32 4.05
N THR A 86 -3.71 -7.03 2.76
CA THR A 86 -3.44 -5.68 2.23
C THR A 86 -4.56 -4.72 2.64
N GLU A 87 -5.82 -5.14 2.50
CA GLU A 87 -7.00 -4.38 2.94
C GLU A 87 -6.89 -3.98 4.42
N LYS A 88 -6.62 -4.95 5.30
CA LYS A 88 -6.45 -4.68 6.75
C LYS A 88 -5.34 -3.67 7.04
N LYS A 89 -4.24 -3.69 6.28
CA LYS A 89 -3.16 -2.69 6.41
C LYS A 89 -3.66 -1.30 6.04
N VAL A 90 -4.39 -1.19 4.92
CA VAL A 90 -4.96 0.07 4.45
C VAL A 90 -5.99 0.62 5.43
N GLU A 91 -6.91 -0.21 5.93
CA GLU A 91 -7.89 0.19 6.94
C GLU A 91 -7.21 0.69 8.23
N ASN A 92 -6.17 -0.01 8.70
CA ASN A 92 -5.41 0.43 9.87
C ASN A 92 -4.70 1.77 9.62
N ALA A 93 -4.16 1.96 8.42
CA ALA A 93 -3.55 3.21 8.01
C ALA A 93 -4.56 4.36 7.99
N GLN A 94 -5.76 4.13 7.45
CA GLN A 94 -6.82 5.12 7.43
C GLN A 94 -7.27 5.53 8.82
N ARG A 95 -7.49 4.57 9.73
CA ARG A 95 -7.83 4.85 11.12
C ARG A 95 -6.78 5.68 11.85
N GLN A 96 -5.55 5.69 11.34
CA GLN A 96 -4.43 6.42 11.92
C GLN A 96 -3.95 7.59 11.04
N SER A 97 -4.70 7.95 9.99
CA SER A 97 -4.29 8.95 9.00
C SER A 97 -3.87 10.27 9.64
N ASP A 98 -4.63 10.76 10.63
CA ASP A 98 -4.33 12.02 11.33
C ASP A 98 -3.00 11.97 12.11
N LYS A 99 -2.55 10.77 12.45
CA LYS A 99 -1.29 10.55 13.17
C LYS A 99 -0.12 10.20 12.23
N MET A 100 -0.41 9.84 10.99
CA MET A 100 0.62 9.54 9.99
C MET A 100 1.22 10.80 9.40
N PHE A 101 0.36 11.79 9.15
CA PHE A 101 0.77 13.06 8.57
C PHE A 101 0.59 14.15 9.62
N PRO A 102 1.70 14.72 10.15
CA PRO A 102 1.63 15.76 11.17
C PRO A 102 0.76 16.91 10.69
N SER A 103 -0.23 17.33 11.50
CA SER A 103 -1.01 18.53 11.20
C SER A 103 -0.17 19.78 11.46
N VAL A 104 -0.53 20.88 10.79
CA VAL A 104 0.14 22.18 11.01
C VAL A 104 0.10 22.58 12.48
N SER A 105 -1.01 22.29 13.18
CA SER A 105 -1.14 22.58 14.61
C SER A 105 -0.18 21.78 15.49
N SER A 106 0.20 20.56 15.10
CA SER A 106 1.19 19.76 15.83
C SER A 106 2.64 20.23 15.57
N MET A 107 2.85 20.99 14.51
CA MET A 107 4.14 21.57 14.13
C MET A 107 4.36 22.98 14.66
N MET A 108 3.30 23.66 15.13
CA MET A 108 3.38 25.04 15.64
C MET A 108 4.17 25.19 16.96
N GLY A 109 4.67 24.10 17.55
CA GLY A 109 5.64 24.14 18.64
C GLY A 109 7.09 24.43 18.20
N SER A 110 7.39 24.31 16.91
CA SER A 110 8.65 24.74 16.29
C SER A 110 8.45 26.07 15.58
N SER A 111 9.53 26.82 15.35
CA SER A 111 9.45 28.18 14.78
C SER A 111 8.53 28.26 13.56
N VAL A 112 7.72 29.31 13.46
CA VAL A 112 6.72 29.52 12.39
C VAL A 112 7.32 29.37 10.97
N SER A 113 8.60 29.73 10.80
CA SER A 113 9.33 29.58 9.53
C SER A 113 9.58 28.13 9.12
N ASP A 114 9.84 27.24 10.08
CA ASP A 114 10.06 25.81 9.80
C ASP A 114 8.72 25.10 9.55
N ALA A 115 7.69 25.49 10.30
CA ALA A 115 6.34 25.00 10.08
C ALA A 115 5.80 25.37 8.67
N GLN A 116 6.12 26.54 8.18
CA GLN A 116 5.68 27.02 6.87
C GLN A 116 6.39 26.33 5.70
N ARG A 117 7.67 25.99 5.85
CA ARG A 117 8.44 25.20 4.88
C ARG A 117 7.96 23.74 4.83
N MET A 118 7.70 23.14 5.98
CA MET A 118 7.18 21.78 6.09
C MET A 118 5.73 21.70 5.59
N TYR A 119 4.94 22.75 5.74
CA TYR A 119 3.57 22.81 5.28
C TYR A 119 3.44 22.80 3.75
N SER A 120 4.27 23.56 3.05
CA SER A 120 4.25 23.58 1.59
C SER A 120 4.72 22.25 0.97
N ALA A 121 5.67 21.57 1.60
CA ALA A 121 6.11 20.25 1.18
C ALA A 121 5.09 19.14 1.51
N ASN A 122 4.41 19.23 2.66
CA ASN A 122 3.49 18.20 3.15
C ASN A 122 2.07 18.29 2.57
N THR A 123 1.61 19.46 2.11
CA THR A 123 0.27 19.58 1.51
C THR A 123 0.15 18.78 0.22
N VAL A 124 1.17 18.81 -0.62
CA VAL A 124 1.21 18.01 -1.86
C VAL A 124 1.24 16.51 -1.53
N ASN A 125 2.04 16.10 -0.55
CA ASN A 125 2.15 14.72 -0.12
C ASN A 125 0.89 14.17 0.56
N ARG A 126 0.14 15.02 1.28
CA ARG A 126 -1.14 14.62 1.93
C ARG A 126 -2.23 14.31 0.90
N SER A 127 -2.42 15.16 -0.10
CA SER A 127 -3.44 14.90 -1.14
C SER A 127 -3.16 13.59 -1.87
N MET A 128 -1.91 13.34 -2.23
CA MET A 128 -1.51 12.08 -2.87
C MET A 128 -1.70 10.85 -1.96
N ALA A 129 -1.45 11.00 -0.64
CA ALA A 129 -1.66 9.92 0.33
C ALA A 129 -3.13 9.53 0.44
N TYR A 130 -4.01 10.51 0.57
CA TYR A 130 -5.45 10.27 0.66
C TYR A 130 -6.00 9.67 -0.63
N GLU A 131 -5.56 10.13 -1.79
CA GLU A 131 -5.95 9.57 -3.08
C GLU A 131 -5.46 8.14 -3.26
N SER A 132 -4.22 7.84 -2.86
CA SER A 132 -3.66 6.48 -2.96
C SER A 132 -4.33 5.50 -2.01
N LEU A 133 -4.59 5.89 -0.76
CA LEU A 133 -5.28 5.07 0.23
C LEU A 133 -6.76 4.91 -0.13
N GLY A 134 -7.45 6.00 -0.51
CA GLY A 134 -8.83 5.97 -0.97
C GLY A 134 -9.02 5.12 -2.22
N SER A 135 -8.04 5.15 -3.14
CA SER A 135 -8.04 4.36 -4.35
C SER A 135 -7.93 2.85 -4.09
N LEU A 136 -7.23 2.43 -3.02
CA LEU A 136 -7.19 1.02 -2.60
C LEU A 136 -8.53 0.56 -2.02
N LEU A 137 -9.23 1.43 -1.29
CA LEU A 137 -10.52 1.08 -0.66
C LEU A 137 -11.67 1.00 -1.66
N ASN A 138 -11.78 1.96 -2.59
CA ASN A 138 -12.78 1.93 -3.65
C ASN A 138 -12.67 0.71 -4.59
N MET A 139 -11.74 -0.18 -4.32
CA MET A 139 -11.57 -1.41 -5.08
C MET A 139 -12.40 -2.57 -4.54
N TYR A 140 -12.85 -2.47 -3.28
CA TYR A 140 -13.58 -3.53 -2.57
C TYR A 140 -15.06 -3.21 -2.32
N PHE A 141 -15.49 -2.02 -2.69
CA PHE A 141 -16.89 -1.56 -2.68
C PHE A 141 -17.30 -1.09 -4.08
#